data_1971fc3d36cec55f6d2943783b26883e
#
_entry.id   1971fc3d36cec55f6d2943783b26883e
#
_cell.length_a   1.000
_cell.length_b   1.000
_cell.length_c   1.000
_cell.angle_alpha   90.00
_cell.angle_beta   90.00
_cell.angle_gamma   90.00
#
_symmetry.space_group_name_H-M   'P 1'
#
loop_
_entity.id
_entity.type
_entity.pdbx_description
1 polymer ?
#
loop_
_entity_poly.entity_id
_entity_poly.type
_entity_poly.pdbx_seq_one_letter_code
_entity_poly.pdbx_strand_id
1 'polypeptide(L)'
;MTSPLFEPTHIGDLPLPNRIVMPPLTRARAAQPGNVPTAMNAAYYAQRASAGLIIAEATDISADAKGYSLTPGVHSAAQIAGWKLVTDAVHRQGGRIFLQIWHCGRMSHVDFHDGALPVAPSAVAFAGQIWKAGQYAQGGMVACPTPRALETAEIADIVADFRQAALNAIEAGFDGVEIHAANGYLIDQFLRSTSNQRSDQYGGSRENRLRFLLEVTDAVTGAIGAARTGVRLSPRNRANGMDCPDSIPTAVEAAARLAERGVAYLHTNEPGDDSPEATEVRQQLRAAFPGPIIVAGGYTRERADAVLASGEVDLVAFGKLFIANPDLPARLQHGWPLNTPEPATFFGGDARGYIDYPTHITTEEQPA
;
A
#
# COMPACT_ATOMS: atom_id res chain seq x y z
N MET A 1 -2.96 8.30 31.68
CA MET A 1 -2.38 7.09 31.05
C MET A 1 -1.61 7.56 29.82
N THR A 2 -0.42 7.03 29.59
CA THR A 2 0.33 7.29 28.36
C THR A 2 -0.41 6.63 27.19
N SER A 3 -0.52 7.33 26.06
CA SER A 3 -1.18 6.80 24.87
C SER A 3 -0.40 5.61 24.30
N PRO A 4 -1.04 4.46 24.04
CA PRO A 4 -0.38 3.29 23.47
C PRO A 4 0.22 3.56 22.08
N LEU A 5 -0.24 4.60 21.38
CA LEU A 5 0.23 4.99 20.05
C LEU A 5 1.74 5.28 20.01
N PHE A 6 2.32 5.76 21.12
CA PHE A 6 3.74 6.14 21.23
C PHE A 6 4.60 5.07 21.90
N GLU A 7 4.03 3.90 22.23
CA GLU A 7 4.77 2.81 22.80
C GLU A 7 5.52 2.02 21.71
N PRO A 8 6.76 1.57 21.99
CA PRO A 8 7.48 0.69 21.07
C PRO A 8 6.71 -0.61 20.79
N THR A 9 6.94 -1.15 19.61
CA THR A 9 6.41 -2.44 19.19
C THR A 9 7.37 -3.11 18.20
N HIS A 10 6.95 -4.18 17.53
CA HIS A 10 7.73 -4.81 16.47
C HIS A 10 6.83 -5.39 15.38
N ILE A 11 7.38 -5.55 14.20
CA ILE A 11 6.78 -6.28 13.07
C ILE A 11 7.80 -7.31 12.61
N GLY A 12 7.45 -8.61 12.69
CA GLY A 12 8.45 -9.65 12.54
C GLY A 12 9.61 -9.41 13.52
N ASP A 13 10.84 -9.38 13.02
CA ASP A 13 12.05 -9.10 13.81
C ASP A 13 12.41 -7.61 13.86
N LEU A 14 11.62 -6.73 13.23
CA LEU A 14 11.93 -5.31 13.09
C LEU A 14 11.35 -4.52 14.28
N PRO A 15 12.20 -3.91 15.13
CA PRO A 15 11.75 -3.05 16.23
C PRO A 15 11.25 -1.70 15.68
N LEU A 16 10.08 -1.25 16.15
CA LEU A 16 9.47 0.01 15.82
C LEU A 16 9.41 0.93 17.05
N PRO A 17 9.76 2.21 16.94
CA PRO A 17 9.78 3.13 18.08
C PRO A 17 8.39 3.56 18.56
N ASN A 18 7.37 3.40 17.73
CA ASN A 18 5.98 3.74 18.03
C ASN A 18 5.04 2.93 17.12
N ARG A 19 3.72 3.03 17.34
CA ARG A 19 2.67 2.32 16.59
C ARG A 19 2.04 3.14 15.47
N ILE A 20 2.71 4.22 15.04
CA ILE A 20 2.25 5.13 13.99
C ILE A 20 2.83 4.69 12.65
N VAL A 21 1.96 4.38 11.70
CA VAL A 21 2.36 3.96 10.35
C VAL A 21 2.05 5.05 9.34
N MET A 22 3.01 5.35 8.48
CA MET A 22 2.73 6.05 7.22
C MET A 22 2.30 5.01 6.19
N PRO A 23 1.00 4.94 5.82
CA PRO A 23 0.54 3.96 4.84
C PRO A 23 1.05 4.29 3.44
N PRO A 24 0.97 3.33 2.50
CA PRO A 24 1.32 3.61 1.12
C PRO A 24 0.36 4.62 0.51
N LEU A 25 0.93 5.72 0.04
CA LEU A 25 0.23 6.84 -0.56
C LEU A 25 0.82 7.10 -1.94
N THR A 26 0.11 6.79 -3.00
CA THR A 26 0.53 7.12 -4.37
C THR A 26 0.67 8.62 -4.51
N ARG A 27 1.90 9.11 -4.75
CA ARG A 27 2.20 10.52 -4.95
C ARG A 27 2.47 10.86 -6.41
N ALA A 28 2.77 9.84 -7.23
CA ALA A 28 2.96 9.96 -8.68
C ALA A 28 4.00 11.04 -9.05
N ARG A 29 5.21 10.93 -8.54
CA ARG A 29 6.34 11.87 -8.77
C ARG A 29 7.62 11.16 -9.19
N ALA A 30 7.51 9.95 -9.73
CA ALA A 30 8.66 9.28 -10.34
C ALA A 30 9.09 9.99 -11.63
N ALA A 31 10.41 10.14 -11.81
CA ALA A 31 10.98 10.82 -12.98
C ALA A 31 10.76 10.03 -14.27
N GLN A 32 10.62 10.77 -15.35
CA GLN A 32 10.48 10.24 -16.70
C GLN A 32 11.73 10.57 -17.56
N PRO A 33 12.11 9.70 -18.50
CA PRO A 33 11.54 8.38 -18.75
C PRO A 33 11.92 7.35 -17.68
N GLY A 34 11.16 6.27 -17.58
CA GLY A 34 11.55 5.09 -16.81
C GLY A 34 10.92 4.97 -15.41
N ASN A 35 10.08 5.91 -15.00
CA ASN A 35 9.38 5.86 -13.69
C ASN A 35 10.36 5.66 -12.50
N VAL A 36 11.43 6.46 -12.47
CA VAL A 36 12.56 6.34 -11.55
C VAL A 36 12.36 7.23 -10.32
N PRO A 37 12.45 6.72 -9.08
CA PRO A 37 12.52 7.54 -7.88
C PRO A 37 13.78 8.42 -7.87
N THR A 38 13.67 9.63 -7.31
CA THR A 38 14.72 10.66 -7.34
C THR A 38 15.08 11.15 -5.94
N ALA A 39 16.04 12.07 -5.86
CA ALA A 39 16.37 12.77 -4.62
C ALA A 39 15.16 13.48 -3.97
N MET A 40 14.18 13.92 -4.78
CA MET A 40 12.94 14.52 -4.25
C MET A 40 12.09 13.48 -3.50
N ASN A 41 11.99 12.24 -4.03
CA ASN A 41 11.32 11.15 -3.33
C ASN A 41 12.09 10.77 -2.05
N ALA A 42 13.43 10.77 -2.11
CA ALA A 42 14.27 10.52 -0.95
C ALA A 42 14.04 11.56 0.17
N ALA A 43 13.97 12.84 -0.17
CA ALA A 43 13.65 13.91 0.78
C ALA A 43 12.27 13.73 1.41
N TYR A 44 11.25 13.39 0.61
CA TYR A 44 9.87 13.17 1.08
C TYR A 44 9.77 12.08 2.15
N TYR A 45 10.36 10.93 1.89
CA TYR A 45 10.31 9.82 2.85
C TYR A 45 11.22 10.06 4.06
N ALA A 46 12.40 10.65 3.88
CA ALA A 46 13.31 10.98 4.97
C ALA A 46 12.71 11.98 5.98
N GLN A 47 11.93 12.96 5.51
CA GLN A 47 11.20 13.90 6.37
C GLN A 47 10.20 13.20 7.31
N ARG A 48 9.75 11.99 6.95
CA ARG A 48 8.72 11.21 7.67
C ARG A 48 9.32 10.02 8.45
N ALA A 49 10.63 9.96 8.58
CA ALA A 49 11.35 8.85 9.20
C ALA A 49 11.04 8.66 10.71
N SER A 50 10.39 9.62 11.35
CA SER A 50 9.90 9.50 12.74
C SER A 50 8.66 8.59 12.88
N ALA A 51 8.02 8.18 11.78
CA ALA A 51 7.00 7.13 11.80
C ALA A 51 7.59 5.82 12.34
N GLY A 52 6.80 5.04 13.06
CA GLY A 52 7.19 3.69 13.48
C GLY A 52 7.52 2.83 12.27
N LEU A 53 6.69 2.89 11.24
CA LEU A 53 6.95 2.27 9.93
C LEU A 53 6.48 3.19 8.81
N ILE A 54 7.29 3.32 7.77
CA ILE A 54 6.87 3.87 6.48
C ILE A 54 6.57 2.70 5.54
N ILE A 55 5.40 2.71 4.89
CA ILE A 55 5.14 1.86 3.73
C ILE A 55 5.14 2.80 2.52
N ALA A 56 6.14 2.67 1.66
CA ALA A 56 6.29 3.52 0.48
C ALA A 56 5.16 3.27 -0.52
N GLU A 57 4.92 4.26 -1.38
CA GLU A 57 3.85 4.21 -2.39
C GLU A 57 3.88 2.93 -3.23
N ALA A 58 2.69 2.52 -3.67
CA ALA A 58 2.52 1.37 -4.52
C ALA A 58 3.38 1.47 -5.79
N THR A 59 4.14 0.42 -6.06
CA THR A 59 5.25 0.37 -7.00
C THR A 59 5.07 -0.78 -7.96
N ASP A 60 5.21 -0.50 -9.26
CA ASP A 60 4.96 -1.45 -10.33
C ASP A 60 6.01 -2.58 -10.31
N ILE A 61 5.54 -3.85 -10.25
CA ILE A 61 6.41 -5.05 -10.23
C ILE A 61 7.04 -5.36 -11.59
N SER A 62 6.39 -4.94 -12.68
CA SER A 62 6.81 -5.09 -14.06
C SER A 62 6.26 -3.94 -14.91
N ALA A 63 6.64 -3.85 -16.17
CA ALA A 63 6.09 -2.85 -17.09
C ALA A 63 4.58 -3.02 -17.28
N ASP A 64 4.10 -4.27 -17.31
CA ASP A 64 2.69 -4.60 -17.50
C ASP A 64 1.83 -4.40 -16.23
N ALA A 65 2.46 -4.20 -15.08
CA ALA A 65 1.75 -3.95 -13.84
C ALA A 65 1.15 -2.54 -13.74
N LYS A 66 1.56 -1.62 -14.63
CA LYS A 66 1.27 -0.20 -14.56
C LYS A 66 -0.19 0.13 -14.81
N GLY A 67 -0.74 1.07 -14.01
CA GLY A 67 -2.12 1.57 -14.19
C GLY A 67 -2.24 3.08 -14.09
N TYR A 68 -1.20 3.79 -13.68
CA TYR A 68 -1.21 5.24 -13.52
C TYR A 68 0.09 5.86 -14.02
N SER A 69 0.00 7.13 -14.46
CA SER A 69 1.19 7.89 -14.83
C SER A 69 2.03 8.24 -13.60
N LEU A 70 3.34 8.30 -13.81
CA LEU A 70 4.32 8.78 -12.82
C LEU A 70 4.40 7.94 -11.53
N THR A 71 3.79 6.75 -11.50
CA THR A 71 4.03 5.77 -10.43
C THR A 71 5.40 5.14 -10.62
N PRO A 72 6.16 4.91 -9.54
CA PRO A 72 7.46 4.27 -9.63
C PRO A 72 7.35 2.78 -9.94
N GLY A 73 8.41 2.22 -10.52
CA GLY A 73 8.60 0.78 -10.63
C GLY A 73 9.76 0.28 -9.78
N VAL A 74 9.95 -1.05 -9.72
CA VAL A 74 11.08 -1.72 -9.05
C VAL A 74 11.65 -2.85 -9.89
N HIS A 75 11.41 -2.82 -11.21
CA HIS A 75 11.76 -3.88 -12.16
C HIS A 75 12.96 -3.54 -13.08
N SER A 76 13.56 -2.36 -12.94
CA SER A 76 14.77 -1.98 -13.71
C SER A 76 15.90 -1.54 -12.78
N ALA A 77 17.14 -1.67 -13.24
CA ALA A 77 18.33 -1.25 -12.48
C ALA A 77 18.27 0.25 -12.10
N ALA A 78 17.77 1.11 -12.98
CA ALA A 78 17.61 2.54 -12.71
C ALA A 78 16.59 2.79 -11.57
N GLN A 79 15.47 2.06 -11.56
CA GLN A 79 14.45 2.16 -10.51
C GLN A 79 15.00 1.66 -9.16
N ILE A 80 15.73 0.54 -9.15
CA ILE A 80 16.38 0.00 -7.94
C ILE A 80 17.39 1.03 -7.38
N ALA A 81 18.24 1.60 -8.24
CA ALA A 81 19.17 2.65 -7.83
C ALA A 81 18.47 3.90 -7.30
N GLY A 82 17.34 4.31 -7.91
CA GLY A 82 16.51 5.40 -7.44
C GLY A 82 15.89 5.13 -6.06
N TRP A 83 15.37 3.94 -5.84
CA TRP A 83 14.84 3.52 -4.54
C TRP A 83 15.93 3.43 -3.47
N LYS A 84 17.16 3.06 -3.84
CA LYS A 84 18.28 3.06 -2.91
C LYS A 84 18.58 4.45 -2.34
N LEU A 85 18.41 5.53 -3.11
CA LEU A 85 18.50 6.89 -2.57
C LEU A 85 17.47 7.14 -1.47
N VAL A 86 16.26 6.58 -1.63
CA VAL A 86 15.16 6.72 -0.67
C VAL A 86 15.46 5.96 0.61
N THR A 87 15.80 4.68 0.52
CA THR A 87 16.06 3.82 1.68
C THR A 87 17.26 4.31 2.48
N ASP A 88 18.36 4.69 1.80
CA ASP A 88 19.55 5.27 2.44
C ASP A 88 19.21 6.57 3.18
N ALA A 89 18.33 7.41 2.63
CA ALA A 89 17.92 8.66 3.27
C ALA A 89 17.05 8.43 4.52
N VAL A 90 16.09 7.49 4.44
CA VAL A 90 15.23 7.11 5.57
C VAL A 90 16.06 6.47 6.70
N HIS A 91 16.94 5.52 6.36
CA HIS A 91 17.77 4.82 7.34
C HIS A 91 18.77 5.76 8.05
N ARG A 92 19.33 6.75 7.33
CA ARG A 92 20.18 7.79 7.98
C ARG A 92 19.43 8.58 9.06
N GLN A 93 18.10 8.68 8.96
CA GLN A 93 17.26 9.29 9.99
C GLN A 93 16.75 8.27 11.03
N GLY A 94 17.23 7.02 11.00
CA GLY A 94 16.80 5.95 11.90
C GLY A 94 15.41 5.36 11.60
N GLY A 95 14.79 5.74 10.47
CA GLY A 95 13.47 5.25 10.05
C GLY A 95 13.47 3.80 9.59
N ARG A 96 12.28 3.24 9.42
CA ARG A 96 12.01 1.89 8.88
C ARG A 96 11.09 2.02 7.68
N ILE A 97 11.39 1.32 6.59
CA ILE A 97 10.66 1.49 5.34
C ILE A 97 10.44 0.17 4.60
N PHE A 98 9.17 -0.14 4.30
CA PHE A 98 8.74 -1.22 3.44
C PHE A 98 8.30 -0.66 2.09
N LEU A 99 8.39 -1.46 1.02
CA LEU A 99 7.88 -1.10 -0.30
C LEU A 99 6.54 -1.79 -0.55
N GLN A 100 5.48 -1.04 -0.87
CA GLN A 100 4.27 -1.68 -1.38
C GLN A 100 4.45 -2.05 -2.85
N ILE A 101 4.31 -3.34 -3.17
CA ILE A 101 4.42 -3.88 -4.53
C ILE A 101 3.04 -4.23 -5.07
N TRP A 102 2.76 -3.83 -6.32
CA TRP A 102 1.45 -4.00 -6.92
C TRP A 102 1.46 -4.35 -8.40
N HIS A 103 0.31 -4.83 -8.85
CA HIS A 103 -0.11 -4.92 -10.24
C HIS A 103 -1.53 -4.35 -10.36
N CYS A 104 -1.74 -3.34 -11.23
CA CYS A 104 -3.01 -2.62 -11.29
C CYS A 104 -4.16 -3.43 -11.91
N GLY A 105 -3.85 -4.47 -12.69
CA GLY A 105 -4.89 -5.27 -13.34
C GLY A 105 -5.75 -4.42 -14.27
N ARG A 106 -7.08 -4.56 -14.19
CA ARG A 106 -8.04 -3.81 -15.02
C ARG A 106 -8.09 -2.30 -14.76
N MET A 107 -7.46 -1.82 -13.69
CA MET A 107 -7.35 -0.39 -13.39
C MET A 107 -6.17 0.21 -14.15
N SER A 108 -6.22 0.16 -15.48
CA SER A 108 -5.18 0.59 -16.38
C SER A 108 -5.74 1.08 -17.72
N HIS A 109 -4.87 1.45 -18.66
CA HIS A 109 -5.23 1.93 -19.98
C HIS A 109 -4.24 1.39 -21.03
N VAL A 110 -4.69 1.20 -22.27
CA VAL A 110 -3.88 0.67 -23.38
C VAL A 110 -2.59 1.46 -23.63
N ASP A 111 -2.57 2.76 -23.32
CA ASP A 111 -1.38 3.60 -23.48
C ASP A 111 -0.22 3.24 -22.54
N PHE A 112 -0.48 2.44 -21.50
CA PHE A 112 0.56 1.93 -20.61
C PHE A 112 1.09 0.56 -21.05
N HIS A 113 0.50 -0.04 -22.09
CA HIS A 113 0.76 -1.40 -22.55
C HIS A 113 1.03 -1.44 -24.07
N ASP A 114 1.60 -0.37 -24.64
CA ASP A 114 1.92 -0.27 -26.08
C ASP A 114 0.71 -0.59 -26.99
N GLY A 115 -0.49 -0.23 -26.56
CA GLY A 115 -1.75 -0.47 -27.27
C GLY A 115 -2.44 -1.78 -26.93
N ALA A 116 -1.85 -2.67 -26.16
CA ALA A 116 -2.49 -3.91 -25.68
C ALA A 116 -3.54 -3.60 -24.57
N LEU A 117 -4.49 -4.51 -24.39
CA LEU A 117 -5.45 -4.42 -23.30
C LEU A 117 -4.79 -4.76 -21.96
N PRO A 118 -5.13 -4.03 -20.87
CA PRO A 118 -4.76 -4.47 -19.53
C PRO A 118 -5.36 -5.84 -19.21
N VAL A 119 -4.74 -6.53 -18.28
CA VAL A 119 -5.14 -7.90 -17.88
C VAL A 119 -5.95 -7.89 -16.58
N ALA A 120 -6.77 -8.92 -16.41
CA ALA A 120 -7.55 -9.15 -15.19
C ALA A 120 -7.86 -10.66 -15.05
N PRO A 121 -8.41 -11.13 -13.92
CA PRO A 121 -8.85 -12.54 -13.82
C PRO A 121 -9.91 -12.88 -14.87
N SER A 122 -10.77 -11.94 -15.23
CA SER A 122 -11.82 -12.10 -16.23
C SER A 122 -12.06 -10.80 -17.00
N ALA A 123 -12.62 -10.88 -18.21
CA ALA A 123 -12.94 -9.73 -19.05
C ALA A 123 -14.17 -8.93 -18.51
N VAL A 124 -14.10 -8.53 -17.24
CA VAL A 124 -15.12 -7.74 -16.55
C VAL A 124 -14.68 -6.29 -16.49
N ALA A 125 -15.37 -5.41 -17.19
CA ALA A 125 -15.06 -3.99 -17.24
C ALA A 125 -15.13 -3.32 -15.85
N PHE A 126 -14.23 -2.40 -15.61
CA PHE A 126 -14.32 -1.43 -14.53
C PHE A 126 -14.97 -0.16 -15.07
N ALA A 127 -16.19 0.15 -14.62
CA ALA A 127 -16.94 1.34 -15.06
C ALA A 127 -16.41 2.61 -14.36
N GLY A 128 -15.11 2.85 -14.42
CA GLY A 128 -14.44 3.97 -13.79
C GLY A 128 -13.35 4.57 -14.66
N GLN A 129 -12.63 5.50 -14.09
CA GLN A 129 -11.57 6.25 -14.75
C GLN A 129 -10.28 6.19 -13.94
N ILE A 130 -9.16 6.26 -14.64
CA ILE A 130 -7.82 6.46 -14.06
C ILE A 130 -7.26 7.80 -14.53
N TRP A 131 -6.34 8.36 -13.74
CA TRP A 131 -5.61 9.55 -14.15
C TRP A 131 -4.40 9.19 -15.00
N LYS A 132 -4.28 9.87 -16.13
CA LYS A 132 -3.16 9.75 -17.06
C LYS A 132 -2.55 11.13 -17.32
N ALA A 133 -1.23 11.28 -17.21
CA ALA A 133 -0.54 12.48 -17.60
C ALA A 133 -0.66 12.69 -19.11
N GLY A 134 -0.98 13.93 -19.53
CA GLY A 134 -0.93 14.31 -20.95
C GLY A 134 0.51 14.42 -21.44
N GLN A 135 0.69 14.42 -22.75
CA GLN A 135 1.98 14.60 -23.40
C GLN A 135 2.64 15.96 -23.09
N TYR A 136 1.86 16.91 -22.58
CA TYR A 136 2.27 18.30 -22.27
C TYR A 136 1.83 18.75 -20.86
N ALA A 137 1.98 17.91 -19.86
CA ALA A 137 1.68 18.19 -18.45
C ALA A 137 0.20 18.44 -18.09
N GLN A 138 -0.73 18.45 -19.02
CA GLN A 138 -2.17 18.45 -18.73
C GLN A 138 -2.66 17.02 -18.69
N GLY A 139 -2.71 16.45 -17.49
CA GLY A 139 -3.31 15.15 -17.25
C GLY A 139 -4.84 15.19 -17.34
N GLY A 140 -5.43 14.04 -17.56
CA GLY A 140 -6.89 13.88 -17.60
C GLY A 140 -7.33 12.53 -17.06
N MET A 141 -8.61 12.48 -16.70
CA MET A 141 -9.25 11.19 -16.37
C MET A 141 -9.62 10.48 -17.67
N VAL A 142 -9.19 9.22 -17.79
CA VAL A 142 -9.49 8.36 -18.96
C VAL A 142 -10.25 7.12 -18.49
N ALA A 143 -11.21 6.66 -19.30
CA ALA A 143 -11.98 5.45 -19.00
C ALA A 143 -11.07 4.22 -19.11
N CYS A 144 -11.24 3.29 -18.18
CA CYS A 144 -10.59 1.99 -18.26
C CYS A 144 -11.26 1.14 -19.34
N PRO A 145 -10.51 0.52 -20.26
CA PRO A 145 -11.07 -0.41 -21.24
C PRO A 145 -11.52 -1.71 -20.56
N THR A 146 -12.36 -2.48 -21.23
CA THR A 146 -12.61 -3.87 -20.81
C THR A 146 -11.28 -4.64 -20.88
N PRO A 147 -10.82 -5.25 -19.78
CA PRO A 147 -9.54 -5.94 -19.76
C PRO A 147 -9.61 -7.26 -20.55
N ARG A 148 -8.46 -7.80 -20.91
CA ARG A 148 -8.32 -9.18 -21.35
C ARG A 148 -8.26 -10.11 -20.12
N ALA A 149 -8.95 -11.24 -20.19
CA ALA A 149 -8.78 -12.27 -19.17
C ALA A 149 -7.37 -12.90 -19.29
N LEU A 150 -6.70 -13.11 -18.15
CA LEU A 150 -5.43 -13.82 -18.08
C LEU A 150 -5.64 -15.29 -18.47
N GLU A 151 -4.73 -15.81 -19.30
CA GLU A 151 -4.59 -17.25 -19.45
C GLU A 151 -3.99 -17.86 -18.17
N THR A 152 -4.33 -19.11 -17.89
CA THR A 152 -3.86 -19.77 -16.65
C THR A 152 -2.32 -19.83 -16.57
N ALA A 153 -1.63 -20.00 -17.70
CA ALA A 153 -0.18 -20.02 -17.75
C ALA A 153 0.47 -18.65 -17.41
N GLU A 154 -0.17 -17.54 -17.79
CA GLU A 154 0.34 -16.19 -17.53
C GLU A 154 0.32 -15.82 -16.02
N ILE A 155 -0.51 -16.49 -15.23
CA ILE A 155 -0.60 -16.23 -13.78
C ILE A 155 0.73 -16.57 -13.10
N ALA A 156 1.40 -17.64 -13.52
CA ALA A 156 2.70 -18.03 -12.98
C ALA A 156 3.80 -16.98 -13.26
N ASP A 157 3.75 -16.32 -14.42
CA ASP A 157 4.70 -15.26 -14.77
C ASP A 157 4.51 -14.04 -13.86
N ILE A 158 3.24 -13.67 -13.58
CA ILE A 158 2.95 -12.56 -12.65
C ILE A 158 3.39 -12.91 -11.22
N VAL A 159 3.22 -14.16 -10.78
CA VAL A 159 3.74 -14.61 -9.46
C VAL A 159 5.28 -14.47 -9.43
N ALA A 160 5.97 -14.82 -10.52
CA ALA A 160 7.42 -14.63 -10.63
C ALA A 160 7.82 -13.16 -10.63
N ASP A 161 7.04 -12.26 -11.24
CA ASP A 161 7.27 -10.82 -11.21
C ASP A 161 7.15 -10.27 -9.77
N PHE A 162 6.15 -10.66 -8.98
CA PHE A 162 6.05 -10.30 -7.57
C PHE A 162 7.26 -10.77 -6.77
N ARG A 163 7.71 -12.01 -7.00
CA ARG A 163 8.91 -12.55 -6.38
C ARG A 163 10.15 -11.72 -6.72
N GLN A 164 10.33 -11.39 -8.00
CA GLN A 164 11.49 -10.61 -8.46
C GLN A 164 11.45 -9.18 -7.91
N ALA A 165 10.26 -8.55 -7.90
CA ALA A 165 10.08 -7.22 -7.32
C ALA A 165 10.44 -7.19 -5.82
N ALA A 166 10.11 -8.25 -5.07
CA ALA A 166 10.52 -8.36 -3.67
C ALA A 166 12.04 -8.46 -3.50
N LEU A 167 12.73 -9.24 -4.32
CA LEU A 167 14.20 -9.32 -4.34
C LEU A 167 14.82 -7.96 -4.67
N ASN A 168 14.30 -7.27 -5.69
CA ASN A 168 14.76 -5.95 -6.10
C ASN A 168 14.53 -4.89 -5.00
N ALA A 169 13.43 -5.00 -4.25
CA ALA A 169 13.17 -4.14 -3.09
C ALA A 169 14.23 -4.32 -1.99
N ILE A 170 14.61 -5.57 -1.70
CA ILE A 170 15.68 -5.86 -0.74
C ILE A 170 17.04 -5.35 -1.25
N GLU A 171 17.34 -5.52 -2.55
CA GLU A 171 18.54 -4.95 -3.17
C GLU A 171 18.59 -3.42 -3.07
N ALA A 172 17.41 -2.77 -3.22
CA ALA A 172 17.27 -1.33 -3.04
C ALA A 172 17.35 -0.89 -1.57
N GLY A 173 17.48 -1.80 -0.59
CA GLY A 173 17.68 -1.51 0.81
C GLY A 173 16.40 -1.40 1.65
N PHE A 174 15.23 -1.78 1.14
CA PHE A 174 13.99 -1.82 1.94
C PHE A 174 14.08 -2.88 3.06
N ASP A 175 13.49 -2.58 4.21
CA ASP A 175 13.41 -3.51 5.35
C ASP A 175 12.48 -4.70 5.05
N GLY A 176 11.54 -4.53 4.11
CA GLY A 176 10.60 -5.55 3.66
C GLY A 176 9.66 -5.04 2.58
N VAL A 177 8.65 -5.82 2.23
CA VAL A 177 7.62 -5.46 1.25
C VAL A 177 6.21 -5.64 1.80
N GLU A 178 5.27 -4.90 1.24
CA GLU A 178 3.84 -5.11 1.42
C GLU A 178 3.20 -5.55 0.10
N ILE A 179 2.59 -6.71 0.07
CA ILE A 179 1.82 -7.21 -1.07
C ILE A 179 0.49 -6.47 -1.12
N HIS A 180 0.22 -5.77 -2.23
CA HIS A 180 -1.02 -5.03 -2.41
C HIS A 180 -2.16 -5.92 -2.90
N ALA A 181 -2.95 -6.47 -1.97
CA ALA A 181 -4.12 -7.31 -2.25
C ALA A 181 -5.45 -6.60 -1.92
N ALA A 182 -5.52 -5.29 -2.17
CA ALA A 182 -6.61 -4.43 -1.73
C ALA A 182 -7.05 -3.45 -2.84
N ASN A 183 -8.11 -2.68 -2.57
CA ASN A 183 -8.54 -1.48 -3.30
C ASN A 183 -8.87 -1.69 -4.79
N GLY A 184 -9.13 -2.92 -5.21
CA GLY A 184 -9.54 -3.23 -6.59
C GLY A 184 -8.39 -3.44 -7.56
N TYR A 185 -7.16 -3.65 -7.09
CA TYR A 185 -6.03 -4.03 -7.93
C TYR A 185 -5.99 -5.54 -8.18
N LEU A 186 -5.03 -6.03 -8.96
CA LEU A 186 -5.10 -7.36 -9.56
C LEU A 186 -5.40 -8.48 -8.56
N ILE A 187 -4.70 -8.53 -7.42
CA ILE A 187 -4.94 -9.58 -6.41
C ILE A 187 -6.35 -9.47 -5.83
N ASP A 188 -6.80 -8.24 -5.48
CA ASP A 188 -8.19 -8.04 -5.00
C ASP A 188 -9.23 -8.40 -6.08
N GLN A 189 -8.91 -8.18 -7.37
CA GLN A 189 -9.77 -8.61 -8.47
C GLN A 189 -9.93 -10.13 -8.52
N PHE A 190 -8.91 -10.92 -8.18
CA PHE A 190 -9.00 -12.37 -8.06
C PHE A 190 -9.85 -12.79 -6.85
N LEU A 191 -9.76 -12.07 -5.73
CA LEU A 191 -10.47 -12.40 -4.50
C LEU A 191 -11.99 -12.22 -4.60
N ARG A 192 -12.47 -11.29 -5.45
CA ARG A 192 -13.90 -10.91 -5.55
C ARG A 192 -14.64 -11.73 -6.59
N SER A 193 -15.74 -12.39 -6.21
CA SER A 193 -16.59 -13.15 -7.14
C SER A 193 -17.21 -12.26 -8.23
N THR A 194 -17.40 -10.97 -8.00
CA THR A 194 -17.94 -10.02 -8.97
C THR A 194 -16.95 -9.64 -10.07
N SER A 195 -15.66 -9.69 -9.86
CA SER A 195 -14.61 -9.42 -10.85
C SER A 195 -13.94 -10.68 -11.37
N ASN A 196 -13.98 -11.77 -10.63
CA ASN A 196 -13.39 -13.07 -10.99
C ASN A 196 -14.51 -14.07 -11.36
N GLN A 197 -14.72 -14.22 -12.64
CA GLN A 197 -15.72 -15.14 -13.22
C GLN A 197 -15.06 -16.37 -13.88
N ARG A 198 -13.83 -16.69 -13.46
CA ARG A 198 -13.10 -17.87 -13.95
C ARG A 198 -13.77 -19.16 -13.52
N SER A 199 -13.65 -20.19 -14.35
CA SER A 199 -14.10 -21.55 -14.07
C SER A 199 -12.97 -22.56 -13.86
N ASP A 200 -11.71 -22.10 -13.90
CA ASP A 200 -10.52 -22.89 -13.61
C ASP A 200 -10.15 -22.85 -12.10
N GLN A 201 -8.97 -23.34 -11.78
CA GLN A 201 -8.46 -23.41 -10.40
C GLN A 201 -8.25 -22.05 -9.70
N TYR A 202 -8.40 -20.93 -10.40
CA TYR A 202 -8.27 -19.57 -9.84
C TYR A 202 -9.64 -18.87 -9.68
N GLY A 203 -10.76 -19.55 -9.94
CA GLY A 203 -12.10 -18.96 -9.87
C GLY A 203 -13.15 -19.88 -9.28
N GLY A 204 -14.38 -19.38 -9.18
CA GLY A 204 -15.51 -20.09 -8.59
C GLY A 204 -15.47 -20.11 -7.06
N SER A 205 -14.97 -21.17 -6.44
CA SER A 205 -14.91 -21.30 -4.98
C SER A 205 -14.02 -20.25 -4.34
N ARG A 206 -14.26 -19.94 -3.06
CA ARG A 206 -13.39 -19.01 -2.30
C ARG A 206 -11.95 -19.52 -2.24
N GLU A 207 -11.76 -20.80 -2.01
CA GLU A 207 -10.44 -21.43 -2.03
C GLU A 207 -9.68 -21.15 -3.34
N ASN A 208 -10.33 -21.32 -4.49
CA ASN A 208 -9.74 -21.04 -5.79
C ASN A 208 -9.42 -19.55 -5.99
N ARG A 209 -10.31 -18.65 -5.55
CA ARG A 209 -10.08 -17.20 -5.64
C ARG A 209 -8.93 -16.72 -4.74
N LEU A 210 -8.66 -17.41 -3.63
CA LEU A 210 -7.52 -17.14 -2.75
C LEU A 210 -6.19 -17.62 -3.34
N ARG A 211 -6.19 -18.58 -4.24
CA ARG A 211 -5.00 -19.26 -4.78
C ARG A 211 -3.93 -18.28 -5.26
N PHE A 212 -4.31 -17.29 -6.07
CA PHE A 212 -3.35 -16.32 -6.59
C PHE A 212 -2.68 -15.48 -5.48
N LEU A 213 -3.45 -15.00 -4.50
CA LEU A 213 -2.88 -14.32 -3.32
C LEU A 213 -1.88 -15.21 -2.59
N LEU A 214 -2.21 -16.47 -2.38
CA LEU A 214 -1.39 -17.39 -1.61
C LEU A 214 -0.13 -17.78 -2.36
N GLU A 215 -0.20 -18.01 -3.68
CA GLU A 215 0.98 -18.29 -4.53
C GLU A 215 1.93 -17.08 -4.57
N VAL A 216 1.41 -15.85 -4.71
CA VAL A 216 2.22 -14.63 -4.61
C VAL A 216 2.87 -14.53 -3.23
N THR A 217 2.11 -14.78 -2.16
CA THR A 217 2.64 -14.73 -0.80
C THR A 217 3.74 -15.77 -0.59
N ASP A 218 3.54 -17.02 -1.04
CA ASP A 218 4.52 -18.10 -0.95
C ASP A 218 5.79 -17.77 -1.74
N ALA A 219 5.66 -17.21 -2.95
CA ALA A 219 6.79 -16.81 -3.78
C ALA A 219 7.62 -15.67 -3.15
N VAL A 220 6.93 -14.67 -2.56
CA VAL A 220 7.59 -13.52 -1.91
C VAL A 220 8.23 -13.95 -0.58
N THR A 221 7.50 -14.67 0.29
CA THR A 221 8.06 -15.14 1.58
C THR A 221 9.20 -16.13 1.38
N GLY A 222 9.13 -16.98 0.35
CA GLY A 222 10.22 -17.87 -0.03
C GLY A 222 11.47 -17.14 -0.53
N ALA A 223 11.30 -15.91 -1.08
CA ALA A 223 12.41 -15.12 -1.59
C ALA A 223 13.09 -14.24 -0.52
N ILE A 224 12.31 -13.60 0.37
CA ILE A 224 12.83 -12.59 1.30
C ILE A 224 12.54 -12.88 2.78
N GLY A 225 11.81 -13.95 3.07
CA GLY A 225 11.38 -14.33 4.43
C GLY A 225 10.02 -13.76 4.82
N ALA A 226 9.25 -14.53 5.58
CA ALA A 226 7.91 -14.15 6.04
C ALA A 226 7.94 -12.94 6.99
N ALA A 227 8.95 -12.84 7.85
CA ALA A 227 9.16 -11.71 8.78
C ALA A 227 9.37 -10.34 8.08
N ARG A 228 9.60 -10.33 6.76
CA ARG A 228 9.79 -9.13 5.93
C ARG A 228 8.66 -8.93 4.92
N THR A 229 7.58 -9.67 5.04
CA THR A 229 6.46 -9.65 4.08
C THR A 229 5.16 -9.30 4.80
N GLY A 230 4.57 -8.15 4.51
CA GLY A 230 3.22 -7.79 4.91
C GLY A 230 2.23 -7.97 3.77
N VAL A 231 0.94 -8.02 4.10
CA VAL A 231 -0.14 -8.12 3.11
C VAL A 231 -1.22 -7.10 3.42
N ARG A 232 -1.67 -6.35 2.41
CA ARG A 232 -2.77 -5.39 2.57
C ARG A 232 -4.06 -5.91 1.94
N LEU A 233 -5.16 -5.87 2.73
CA LEU A 233 -6.52 -6.22 2.32
C LEU A 233 -7.48 -5.04 2.50
N SER A 234 -8.63 -5.06 1.83
CA SER A 234 -9.69 -4.05 1.97
C SER A 234 -11.09 -4.69 1.98
N PRO A 235 -11.42 -5.44 3.06
CA PRO A 235 -12.65 -6.26 3.10
C PRO A 235 -13.94 -5.47 2.92
N ARG A 236 -14.00 -4.21 3.40
CA ARG A 236 -15.18 -3.35 3.33
C ARG A 236 -15.15 -2.33 2.18
N ASN A 237 -14.14 -2.41 1.31
CA ASN A 237 -14.04 -1.49 0.17
C ASN A 237 -15.05 -1.88 -0.92
N ARG A 238 -15.94 -0.95 -1.28
CA ARG A 238 -16.91 -1.06 -2.39
C ARG A 238 -16.54 -0.19 -3.58
N ALA A 239 -15.56 0.70 -3.42
CA ALA A 239 -15.07 1.51 -4.52
C ALA A 239 -14.39 0.66 -5.60
N ASN A 240 -14.17 1.25 -6.79
CA ASN A 240 -13.46 0.59 -7.90
C ASN A 240 -14.15 -0.70 -8.41
N GLY A 241 -15.48 -0.78 -8.27
CA GLY A 241 -16.25 -1.95 -8.68
C GLY A 241 -15.98 -3.19 -7.83
N MET A 242 -15.60 -3.00 -6.56
CA MET A 242 -15.27 -4.07 -5.60
C MET A 242 -16.45 -4.41 -4.67
N ASP A 243 -17.65 -3.96 -4.98
CA ASP A 243 -18.85 -4.41 -4.23
C ASP A 243 -19.07 -5.91 -4.47
N CYS A 244 -18.91 -6.68 -3.40
CA CYS A 244 -18.93 -8.14 -3.45
C CYS A 244 -19.50 -8.67 -2.13
N PRO A 245 -20.59 -9.46 -2.18
CA PRO A 245 -21.32 -9.86 -0.98
C PRO A 245 -20.52 -10.77 -0.03
N ASP A 246 -19.52 -11.48 -0.54
CA ASP A 246 -18.66 -12.38 0.26
C ASP A 246 -17.25 -11.82 0.52
N SER A 247 -17.07 -10.50 0.39
CA SER A 247 -15.77 -9.84 0.57
C SER A 247 -15.20 -10.01 2.00
N ILE A 248 -16.03 -9.85 3.02
CA ILE A 248 -15.62 -9.98 4.42
C ILE A 248 -15.21 -11.43 4.74
N PRO A 249 -16.06 -12.46 4.51
CA PRO A 249 -15.64 -13.84 4.77
C PRO A 249 -14.46 -14.30 3.91
N THR A 250 -14.27 -13.75 2.69
CA THR A 250 -13.06 -14.01 1.88
C THR A 250 -11.82 -13.41 2.53
N ALA A 251 -11.89 -12.19 3.06
CA ALA A 251 -10.77 -11.55 3.74
C ALA A 251 -10.42 -12.23 5.07
N VAL A 252 -11.40 -12.72 5.82
CA VAL A 252 -11.17 -13.48 7.07
C VAL A 252 -10.46 -14.80 6.76
N GLU A 253 -10.89 -15.52 5.72
CA GLU A 253 -10.20 -16.74 5.29
C GLU A 253 -8.78 -16.45 4.78
N ALA A 254 -8.61 -15.37 4.00
CA ALA A 254 -7.28 -14.90 3.58
C ALA A 254 -6.38 -14.63 4.80
N ALA A 255 -6.90 -13.95 5.83
CA ALA A 255 -6.16 -13.65 7.06
C ALA A 255 -5.69 -14.92 7.77
N ALA A 256 -6.54 -15.94 7.89
CA ALA A 256 -6.16 -17.25 8.48
C ALA A 256 -5.06 -17.94 7.67
N ARG A 257 -5.19 -17.97 6.33
CA ARG A 257 -4.18 -18.60 5.44
C ARG A 257 -2.85 -17.83 5.42
N LEU A 258 -2.89 -16.49 5.62
CA LEU A 258 -1.69 -15.65 5.76
C LEU A 258 -1.02 -15.86 7.12
N ALA A 259 -1.80 -16.08 8.19
CA ALA A 259 -1.27 -16.44 9.51
C ALA A 259 -0.49 -17.77 9.48
N GLU A 260 -1.00 -18.78 8.76
CA GLU A 260 -0.31 -20.07 8.56
C GLU A 260 1.08 -19.89 7.89
N ARG A 261 1.25 -18.83 7.09
CA ARG A 261 2.49 -18.48 6.39
C ARG A 261 3.44 -17.61 7.19
N GLY A 262 3.00 -17.15 8.36
CA GLY A 262 3.79 -16.34 9.29
C GLY A 262 4.17 -14.96 8.74
N VAL A 263 3.34 -14.37 7.86
CA VAL A 263 3.61 -13.01 7.32
C VAL A 263 3.73 -11.99 8.46
N ALA A 264 4.57 -10.99 8.27
CA ALA A 264 4.96 -10.02 9.29
C ALA A 264 3.79 -9.22 9.85
N TYR A 265 2.81 -8.90 9.02
CA TYR A 265 1.59 -8.19 9.41
C TYR A 265 0.47 -8.31 8.37
N LEU A 266 -0.74 -8.09 8.85
CA LEU A 266 -1.92 -7.83 8.03
C LEU A 266 -2.23 -6.32 8.10
N HIS A 267 -2.40 -5.65 6.95
CA HIS A 267 -2.80 -4.25 6.87
C HIS A 267 -4.21 -4.15 6.27
N THR A 268 -5.12 -3.48 6.95
CA THR A 268 -6.50 -3.30 6.47
C THR A 268 -6.80 -1.85 6.13
N ASN A 269 -7.48 -1.64 5.00
CA ASN A 269 -8.03 -0.34 4.63
C ASN A 269 -9.54 -0.34 4.88
N GLU A 270 -9.99 0.56 5.75
CA GLU A 270 -11.37 0.71 6.17
C GLU A 270 -12.02 1.98 5.59
N PRO A 271 -13.35 2.03 5.48
CA PRO A 271 -14.08 3.25 5.06
C PRO A 271 -13.90 4.46 6.00
N GLY A 272 -13.39 4.25 7.22
CA GLY A 272 -13.17 5.31 8.20
C GLY A 272 -14.41 5.66 9.01
N ASP A 273 -15.31 4.70 9.17
CA ASP A 273 -16.46 4.78 10.04
C ASP A 273 -16.24 4.01 11.36
N ASP A 274 -17.06 4.31 12.36
CA ASP A 274 -17.10 3.62 13.67
C ASP A 274 -18.36 2.75 13.79
N SER A 275 -18.81 2.17 12.67
CA SER A 275 -20.00 1.32 12.66
C SER A 275 -19.76 0.00 13.43
N PRO A 276 -20.84 -0.63 13.95
CA PRO A 276 -20.73 -1.97 14.54
C PRO A 276 -20.11 -2.99 13.58
N GLU A 277 -20.38 -2.87 12.26
CA GLU A 277 -19.77 -3.72 11.23
C GLU A 277 -18.23 -3.56 11.19
N ALA A 278 -17.70 -2.32 11.36
CA ALA A 278 -16.26 -2.08 11.39
C ALA A 278 -15.61 -2.84 12.55
N THR A 279 -16.19 -2.75 13.74
CA THR A 279 -15.73 -3.47 14.94
C THR A 279 -15.81 -4.98 14.74
N GLU A 280 -16.93 -5.48 14.23
CA GLU A 280 -17.10 -6.93 13.98
C GLU A 280 -16.06 -7.46 12.99
N VAL A 281 -15.79 -6.74 11.91
CA VAL A 281 -14.78 -7.15 10.92
C VAL A 281 -13.37 -7.17 11.53
N ARG A 282 -12.99 -6.16 12.33
CA ARG A 282 -11.70 -6.16 13.03
C ARG A 282 -11.56 -7.35 14.00
N GLN A 283 -12.61 -7.66 14.75
CA GLN A 283 -12.64 -8.80 15.66
C GLN A 283 -12.50 -10.14 14.93
N GLN A 284 -13.21 -10.32 13.80
CA GLN A 284 -13.09 -11.50 12.95
C GLN A 284 -11.67 -11.65 12.39
N LEU A 285 -11.08 -10.55 11.89
CA LEU A 285 -9.71 -10.55 11.39
C LEU A 285 -8.69 -10.83 12.49
N ARG A 286 -8.85 -10.25 13.69
CA ARG A 286 -8.00 -10.53 14.84
C ARG A 286 -8.08 -12.00 15.27
N ALA A 287 -9.26 -12.60 15.27
CA ALA A 287 -9.44 -14.01 15.58
C ALA A 287 -8.76 -14.92 14.53
N ALA A 288 -8.74 -14.52 13.28
CA ALA A 288 -8.13 -15.27 12.18
C ALA A 288 -6.60 -15.03 12.05
N PHE A 289 -6.10 -13.87 12.47
CA PHE A 289 -4.70 -13.47 12.31
C PHE A 289 -4.14 -13.01 13.68
N PRO A 290 -3.38 -13.86 14.39
CA PRO A 290 -2.82 -13.52 15.70
C PRO A 290 -1.61 -12.58 15.66
N GLY A 291 -1.00 -12.38 14.48
CA GLY A 291 0.12 -11.47 14.26
C GLY A 291 -0.27 -10.00 14.27
N PRO A 292 0.69 -9.07 14.06
CA PRO A 292 0.41 -7.64 14.03
C PRO A 292 -0.61 -7.25 12.96
N ILE A 293 -1.62 -6.44 13.35
CA ILE A 293 -2.61 -5.85 12.44
C ILE A 293 -2.43 -4.34 12.40
N ILE A 294 -2.27 -3.80 11.19
CA ILE A 294 -2.27 -2.36 10.89
C ILE A 294 -3.66 -1.98 10.36
N VAL A 295 -4.24 -0.90 10.87
CA VAL A 295 -5.51 -0.37 10.35
C VAL A 295 -5.32 1.02 9.76
N ALA A 296 -5.92 1.28 8.59
CA ALA A 296 -6.00 2.59 7.94
C ALA A 296 -7.48 2.94 7.67
N GLY A 297 -7.90 4.19 7.88
CA GLY A 297 -9.30 4.58 7.67
C GLY A 297 -9.64 5.93 8.28
N GLY A 298 -8.84 6.96 8.04
CA GLY A 298 -9.15 8.31 8.50
C GLY A 298 -9.13 8.46 10.04
N TYR A 299 -8.20 7.79 10.69
CA TYR A 299 -8.04 7.83 12.13
C TYR A 299 -7.59 9.22 12.62
N THR A 300 -8.19 9.68 13.73
CA THR A 300 -7.66 10.73 14.60
C THR A 300 -6.84 10.09 15.72
N ARG A 301 -6.15 10.90 16.52
CA ARG A 301 -5.41 10.40 17.69
C ARG A 301 -6.33 9.64 18.65
N GLU A 302 -7.48 10.23 18.98
CA GLU A 302 -8.44 9.65 19.93
C GLU A 302 -8.98 8.30 19.43
N ARG A 303 -9.33 8.21 18.15
CA ARG A 303 -9.77 6.95 17.55
C ARG A 303 -8.66 5.90 17.50
N ALA A 304 -7.41 6.34 17.26
CA ALA A 304 -6.25 5.47 17.27
C ALA A 304 -6.00 4.90 18.67
N ASP A 305 -6.03 5.74 19.69
CA ASP A 305 -5.89 5.31 21.08
C ASP A 305 -6.99 4.32 21.48
N ALA A 306 -8.22 4.57 21.09
CA ALA A 306 -9.36 3.71 21.40
C ALA A 306 -9.24 2.32 20.72
N VAL A 307 -8.89 2.27 19.42
CA VAL A 307 -8.78 0.99 18.71
C VAL A 307 -7.55 0.17 19.14
N LEU A 308 -6.45 0.83 19.55
CA LEU A 308 -5.30 0.15 20.14
C LEU A 308 -5.65 -0.41 21.52
N ALA A 309 -6.36 0.36 22.34
CA ALA A 309 -6.79 -0.05 23.66
C ALA A 309 -7.80 -1.22 23.63
N SER A 310 -8.58 -1.39 22.57
CA SER A 310 -9.48 -2.53 22.40
C SER A 310 -8.75 -3.87 22.13
N GLY A 311 -7.48 -3.80 21.70
CA GLY A 311 -6.69 -4.98 21.31
C GLY A 311 -7.09 -5.58 19.95
N GLU A 312 -7.98 -4.93 19.21
CA GLU A 312 -8.39 -5.36 17.86
C GLU A 312 -7.26 -5.21 16.84
N VAL A 313 -6.38 -4.21 17.04
CA VAL A 313 -5.25 -3.91 16.16
C VAL A 313 -4.00 -3.54 16.97
N ASP A 314 -2.84 -3.52 16.32
CA ASP A 314 -1.54 -3.27 16.96
C ASP A 314 -0.90 -1.95 16.52
N LEU A 315 -1.22 -1.48 15.29
CA LEU A 315 -0.68 -0.26 14.71
C LEU A 315 -1.78 0.49 13.95
N VAL A 316 -1.63 1.82 13.87
CA VAL A 316 -2.58 2.69 13.17
C VAL A 316 -1.87 3.51 12.10
N ALA A 317 -2.45 3.52 10.90
CA ALA A 317 -1.91 4.21 9.75
C ALA A 317 -2.66 5.52 9.46
N PHE A 318 -1.89 6.61 9.28
CA PHE A 318 -2.40 7.97 9.07
C PHE A 318 -2.06 8.47 7.67
N GLY A 319 -2.98 8.31 6.71
CA GLY A 319 -2.72 8.68 5.32
C GLY A 319 -2.59 10.18 5.09
N LYS A 320 -3.71 10.87 4.95
CA LYS A 320 -3.75 12.31 4.61
C LYS A 320 -2.96 13.18 5.58
N LEU A 321 -2.92 12.80 6.86
CA LEU A 321 -2.18 13.56 7.86
C LEU A 321 -0.67 13.51 7.60
N PHE A 322 -0.10 12.37 7.20
CA PHE A 322 1.32 12.29 6.85
C PHE A 322 1.68 13.06 5.57
N ILE A 323 0.72 13.29 4.65
CA ILE A 323 1.00 14.13 3.48
C ILE A 323 1.44 15.52 3.92
N ALA A 324 0.70 16.15 4.85
CA ALA A 324 0.90 17.54 5.24
C ALA A 324 1.76 17.73 6.50
N ASN A 325 2.05 16.66 7.24
CA ASN A 325 2.78 16.73 8.51
C ASN A 325 3.98 15.78 8.49
N PRO A 326 5.16 16.26 8.08
CA PRO A 326 6.38 15.44 8.08
C PRO A 326 6.71 14.89 9.47
N ASP A 327 6.46 15.68 10.51
CA ASP A 327 6.69 15.44 11.94
C ASP A 327 5.44 14.94 12.68
N LEU A 328 4.52 14.23 11.97
CA LEU A 328 3.22 13.81 12.51
C LEU A 328 3.30 13.11 13.88
N PRO A 329 4.22 12.16 14.14
CA PRO A 329 4.30 11.54 15.47
C PRO A 329 4.49 12.54 16.61
N ALA A 330 5.37 13.53 16.44
CA ALA A 330 5.59 14.58 17.44
C ALA A 330 4.36 15.48 17.60
N ARG A 331 3.71 15.88 16.50
CA ARG A 331 2.47 16.68 16.57
C ARG A 331 1.37 15.94 17.32
N LEU A 332 1.18 14.65 17.03
CA LEU A 332 0.20 13.84 17.74
C LEU A 332 0.58 13.67 19.23
N GLN A 333 1.85 13.50 19.55
CA GLN A 333 2.34 13.30 20.91
C GLN A 333 2.11 14.55 21.79
N HIS A 334 2.45 15.70 21.24
CA HIS A 334 2.41 16.97 21.98
C HIS A 334 1.11 17.77 21.78
N GLY A 335 0.19 17.29 20.93
CA GLY A 335 -1.04 18.01 20.64
C GLY A 335 -0.81 19.29 19.83
N TRP A 336 0.26 19.36 19.03
CA TRP A 336 0.57 20.52 18.20
C TRP A 336 -0.41 20.66 17.03
N PRO A 337 -0.60 21.89 16.52
CA PRO A 337 -1.47 22.12 15.36
C PRO A 337 -1.03 21.30 14.14
N LEU A 338 -2.00 20.70 13.43
CA LEU A 338 -1.76 19.96 12.20
C LEU A 338 -1.83 20.91 10.99
N ASN A 339 -0.91 20.72 10.05
CA ASN A 339 -1.00 21.37 8.74
C ASN A 339 -2.19 20.77 7.96
N THR A 340 -2.86 21.62 7.18
CA THR A 340 -3.95 21.19 6.30
C THR A 340 -3.40 20.64 4.99
N PRO A 341 -3.72 19.40 4.59
CA PRO A 341 -3.30 18.89 3.30
C PRO A 341 -3.98 19.64 2.15
N GLU A 342 -3.24 19.90 1.06
CA GLU A 342 -3.74 20.52 -0.16
C GLU A 342 -4.10 19.44 -1.21
N PRO A 343 -5.37 19.07 -1.41
CA PRO A 343 -5.76 17.96 -2.26
C PRO A 343 -5.29 18.06 -3.72
N ALA A 344 -5.17 19.30 -4.24
CA ALA A 344 -4.68 19.54 -5.61
C ALA A 344 -3.23 19.09 -5.82
N THR A 345 -2.46 18.88 -4.74
CA THR A 345 -1.05 18.45 -4.79
C THR A 345 -0.85 16.97 -4.45
N PHE A 346 -1.92 16.20 -4.27
CA PHE A 346 -1.79 14.80 -3.86
C PHE A 346 -1.09 13.94 -4.91
N PHE A 347 -1.36 14.18 -6.20
CA PHE A 347 -0.83 13.39 -7.30
C PHE A 347 -0.07 14.25 -8.31
N GLY A 348 1.14 13.82 -8.69
CA GLY A 348 1.96 14.53 -9.66
C GLY A 348 2.48 15.88 -9.14
N GLY A 349 3.04 16.69 -10.03
CA GLY A 349 3.64 17.99 -9.69
C GLY A 349 5.10 17.90 -9.27
N ASP A 350 5.55 18.95 -8.59
CA ASP A 350 6.94 19.17 -8.16
C ASP A 350 7.10 19.07 -6.63
N ALA A 351 7.93 19.93 -6.05
CA ALA A 351 8.19 20.01 -4.61
C ALA A 351 6.98 20.47 -3.81
N ARG A 352 6.07 21.27 -4.42
CA ARG A 352 4.90 21.83 -3.75
C ARG A 352 3.93 20.74 -3.31
N GLY A 353 3.50 20.82 -2.04
CA GLY A 353 2.60 19.82 -1.44
C GLY A 353 3.23 18.44 -1.32
N TYR A 354 4.56 18.35 -1.44
CA TYR A 354 5.33 17.13 -1.34
C TYR A 354 6.40 17.21 -0.26
N ILE A 355 7.39 18.12 -0.44
CA ILE A 355 8.51 18.29 0.49
C ILE A 355 8.55 19.67 1.16
N ASP A 356 7.60 20.53 0.90
CA ASP A 356 7.54 21.93 1.37
C ASP A 356 6.60 22.16 2.57
N TYR A 357 5.91 21.13 3.06
CA TYR A 357 5.13 21.26 4.28
C TYR A 357 6.04 21.49 5.50
N PRO A 358 5.77 22.51 6.34
CA PRO A 358 6.62 22.85 7.45
C PRO A 358 6.49 21.85 8.61
N THR A 359 7.61 21.58 9.27
CA THR A 359 7.61 21.00 10.62
C THR A 359 7.16 22.03 11.66
N HIS A 360 6.75 21.56 12.83
CA HIS A 360 6.47 22.46 13.96
C HIS A 360 7.79 22.99 14.54
N ILE A 361 7.92 24.30 14.62
CA ILE A 361 9.06 24.97 15.24
C ILE A 361 8.74 25.21 16.71
N THR A 362 9.49 24.61 17.63
CA THR A 362 9.38 24.92 19.05
C THR A 362 9.96 26.29 19.33
N THR A 363 9.44 26.98 20.35
CA THR A 363 9.90 28.35 20.73
C THR A 363 11.38 28.41 21.09
N GLU A 364 12.01 27.26 21.38
CA GLU A 364 13.46 27.16 21.66
C GLU A 364 14.31 27.18 20.38
N GLU A 365 13.72 26.94 19.22
CA GLU A 365 14.43 26.90 17.91
C GLU A 365 14.18 28.16 17.07
N GLN A 366 13.46 29.17 17.58
CA GLN A 366 13.30 30.43 16.87
C GLN A 366 14.63 31.19 16.92
N PRO A 367 15.30 31.44 15.78
CA PRO A 367 16.46 32.32 15.76
C PRO A 367 16.07 33.71 16.23
N ALA A 368 16.83 34.29 17.15
CA ALA A 368 16.65 35.62 17.71
C ALA A 368 16.77 36.72 16.64
#